data_0aa15b723e848aefd9d4fcd2b52d0548
#
_entry.id   0aa15b723e848aefd9d4fcd2b52d0548
#
_cell.length_a   1.000
_cell.length_b   1.000
_cell.length_c   1.000
_cell.angle_alpha   90.00
_cell.angle_beta   90.00
_cell.angle_gamma   90.00
#
_symmetry.space_group_name_H-M   'P 1'
#
loop_
_entity.id
_entity.type
_entity.pdbx_description
1 polymer ?
#
loop_
_entity_poly.entity_id
_entity_poly.type
_entity_poly.pdbx_seq_one_letter_code
_entity_poly.pdbx_strand_id
1 'polypeptide(L)'
;LVGAIVVTAGVFLRSYSISWIIGCLFTGGTYLLCKVNGNNWFNLFNVITGKTVLIRYQSVNLFGHPLDNLLAIILSYILLISILCVVSYFRDLKCISNELNIESILAQRMKHISKKILNSHKKNKNREHHFSIVHFEIYKLLVSSHGIFIILLFVLAKIVCVNTYSFMDDSTGDLIYREYMEVLAGELNIEKEQFICNERTRIDDILWKKDNMKVMYDEGSITRTEYSNYLSEYYETQGKNQQFTIIEEQYNVIKQTQENRNSAVEPWFVYDTGWKKIMEKPLEWSLWASIIILFSSVFSVEYQKGSFANIMRTTYHGRNYSYIQKKKIAIIGASFVALIWYAIEIICIFHSYDMPMSNAPIQSILHFREIKYKLSIIEYIAIEYSIQMIYSVMLACITTSISAITKKRFPCMVIVMILSVIPIVLPGKEIYGVDDYAFLRYFSGALNMNHIAVEALITGIYMIGVSMLSRISKTLWCGRRKKGKLYEES
;
A
#
# COMPACT_ATOMS: atom_id res chain seq x y z
N LEU A 1 -18.89 -14.24 -6.10
CA LEU A 1 -17.91 -14.52 -7.15
C LEU A 1 -16.52 -14.82 -6.57
N VAL A 2 -15.90 -13.93 -5.80
CA VAL A 2 -14.56 -14.13 -5.21
C VAL A 2 -14.51 -15.41 -4.38
N GLY A 3 -15.51 -15.66 -3.52
CA GLY A 3 -15.60 -16.89 -2.75
C GLY A 3 -15.63 -18.14 -3.63
N ALA A 4 -16.39 -18.12 -4.72
CA ALA A 4 -16.43 -19.23 -5.67
C ALA A 4 -15.08 -19.48 -6.36
N ILE A 5 -14.37 -18.41 -6.73
CA ILE A 5 -13.01 -18.52 -7.31
C ILE A 5 -12.03 -19.10 -6.30
N VAL A 6 -12.07 -18.62 -5.05
CA VAL A 6 -11.20 -19.14 -3.97
C VAL A 6 -11.47 -20.61 -3.69
N VAL A 7 -12.75 -21.01 -3.60
CA VAL A 7 -13.13 -22.41 -3.38
C VAL A 7 -12.68 -23.28 -4.56
N THR A 8 -12.95 -22.86 -5.79
CA THR A 8 -12.52 -23.60 -6.98
C THR A 8 -11.00 -23.75 -7.04
N ALA A 9 -10.27 -22.66 -6.82
CA ALA A 9 -8.81 -22.69 -6.73
C ALA A 9 -8.33 -23.62 -5.59
N GLY A 10 -9.06 -23.67 -4.46
CA GLY A 10 -8.79 -24.57 -3.33
C GLY A 10 -8.91 -26.05 -3.71
N VAL A 11 -9.94 -26.39 -4.44
CA VAL A 11 -10.18 -27.74 -4.96
C VAL A 11 -9.07 -28.14 -5.95
N PHE A 12 -8.64 -27.20 -6.82
CA PHE A 12 -7.59 -27.46 -7.81
C PHE A 12 -6.18 -27.57 -7.20
N LEU A 13 -5.85 -26.71 -6.26
CA LEU A 13 -4.48 -26.55 -5.76
C LEU A 13 -4.25 -27.25 -4.43
N ARG A 14 -5.30 -27.72 -3.77
CA ARG A 14 -5.26 -28.33 -2.43
C ARG A 14 -4.50 -27.48 -1.40
N SER A 15 -4.40 -26.17 -1.64
CA SER A 15 -3.70 -25.20 -0.81
C SER A 15 -4.56 -23.97 -0.58
N TYR A 16 -5.06 -23.81 0.62
CA TYR A 16 -5.90 -22.66 0.99
C TYR A 16 -5.19 -21.31 0.81
N SER A 17 -3.89 -21.26 1.08
CA SER A 17 -3.10 -20.03 0.96
C SER A 17 -2.98 -19.55 -0.47
N ILE A 18 -2.69 -20.46 -1.40
CA ILE A 18 -2.56 -20.12 -2.84
C ILE A 18 -3.93 -19.77 -3.41
N SER A 19 -4.99 -20.42 -2.96
CA SER A 19 -6.37 -20.13 -3.39
C SER A 19 -6.80 -18.71 -3.04
N TRP A 20 -6.47 -18.25 -1.83
CA TRP A 20 -6.71 -16.87 -1.41
C TRP A 20 -5.92 -15.86 -2.24
N ILE A 21 -4.66 -16.17 -2.54
CA ILE A 21 -3.81 -15.33 -3.39
C ILE A 21 -4.43 -15.19 -4.78
N ILE A 22 -4.95 -16.28 -5.36
CA ILE A 22 -5.64 -16.25 -6.67
C ILE A 22 -6.91 -15.39 -6.59
N GLY A 23 -7.69 -15.49 -5.50
CA GLY A 23 -8.85 -14.63 -5.27
C GLY A 23 -8.48 -13.13 -5.19
N CYS A 24 -7.43 -12.81 -4.46
CA CYS A 24 -6.92 -11.43 -4.36
C CYS A 24 -6.35 -10.92 -5.70
N LEU A 25 -5.64 -11.77 -6.45
CA LEU A 25 -5.14 -11.43 -7.78
C LEU A 25 -6.26 -11.17 -8.78
N PHE A 26 -7.31 -11.99 -8.74
CA PHE A 26 -8.46 -11.78 -9.61
C PHE A 26 -9.17 -10.45 -9.30
N THR A 27 -9.42 -10.17 -8.02
CA THR A 27 -10.07 -8.90 -7.62
C THR A 27 -9.21 -7.69 -7.90
N GLY A 28 -7.93 -7.73 -7.55
CA GLY A 28 -6.98 -6.66 -7.84
C GLY A 28 -6.73 -6.49 -9.34
N GLY A 29 -6.57 -7.59 -10.07
CA GLY A 29 -6.37 -7.58 -11.52
C GLY A 29 -7.56 -7.01 -12.29
N THR A 30 -8.79 -7.39 -11.94
CA THR A 30 -10.00 -6.82 -12.57
C THR A 30 -10.14 -5.33 -12.27
N TYR A 31 -9.83 -4.88 -11.06
CA TYR A 31 -9.81 -3.47 -10.70
C TYR A 31 -8.81 -2.67 -11.55
N LEU A 32 -7.57 -3.17 -11.67
CA LEU A 32 -6.52 -2.52 -12.47
C LEU A 32 -6.86 -2.47 -13.95
N LEU A 33 -7.38 -3.57 -14.53
CA LEU A 33 -7.78 -3.62 -15.93
C LEU A 33 -8.92 -2.65 -16.25
N CYS A 34 -9.86 -2.47 -15.33
CA CYS A 34 -10.92 -1.47 -15.47
C CYS A 34 -10.38 -0.04 -15.50
N LYS A 35 -9.33 0.21 -14.72
CA LYS A 35 -8.74 1.55 -14.61
C LYS A 35 -7.88 1.92 -15.84
N VAL A 36 -7.18 0.94 -16.40
CA VAL A 36 -6.25 1.15 -17.53
C VAL A 36 -6.97 1.22 -18.88
N ASN A 37 -7.95 0.36 -19.12
CA ASN A 37 -8.54 0.21 -20.47
C ASN A 37 -9.84 0.99 -20.71
N GLY A 38 -10.45 1.58 -19.68
CA GLY A 38 -11.77 2.24 -19.83
C GLY A 38 -12.87 1.34 -20.39
N ASN A 39 -12.63 0.05 -20.55
CA ASN A 39 -13.43 -0.87 -21.33
C ASN A 39 -14.57 -1.45 -20.47
N ASN A 40 -15.80 -1.22 -20.88
CA ASN A 40 -17.02 -1.57 -20.13
C ASN A 40 -17.15 -3.07 -19.75
N TRP A 41 -16.52 -3.98 -20.53
CA TRP A 41 -16.58 -5.41 -20.27
C TRP A 41 -15.87 -5.84 -18.97
N PHE A 42 -14.72 -5.24 -18.64
CA PHE A 42 -14.02 -5.54 -17.39
C PHE A 42 -14.75 -4.98 -16.17
N ASN A 43 -15.56 -3.94 -16.34
CA ASN A 43 -16.41 -3.40 -15.27
C ASN A 43 -17.44 -4.42 -14.76
N LEU A 44 -17.89 -5.37 -15.60
CA LEU A 44 -18.82 -6.43 -15.21
C LEU A 44 -18.23 -7.36 -14.12
N PHE A 45 -16.92 -7.54 -14.09
CA PHE A 45 -16.22 -8.42 -13.15
C PHE A 45 -15.54 -7.68 -11.99
N ASN A 46 -15.64 -6.34 -11.98
CA ASN A 46 -15.00 -5.52 -10.96
C ASN A 46 -15.87 -5.43 -9.70
N VAL A 47 -15.54 -6.27 -8.72
CA VAL A 47 -16.25 -6.34 -7.43
C VAL A 47 -16.04 -5.08 -6.57
N ILE A 48 -14.90 -4.37 -6.76
CA ILE A 48 -14.50 -3.22 -5.93
C ILE A 48 -15.25 -1.95 -6.31
N THR A 49 -15.48 -1.74 -7.61
CA THR A 49 -16.16 -0.54 -8.13
C THR A 49 -17.70 -0.66 -8.23
N GLY A 50 -18.28 -1.68 -7.65
CA GLY A 50 -19.73 -1.91 -7.69
C GLY A 50 -20.59 -0.68 -7.33
N LYS A 51 -20.06 0.27 -6.55
CA LYS A 51 -20.70 1.56 -6.27
C LYS A 51 -20.85 2.46 -7.49
N THR A 52 -19.88 2.50 -8.38
CA THR A 52 -19.92 3.34 -9.58
C THR A 52 -20.86 2.80 -10.66
N VAL A 53 -21.03 1.49 -10.71
CA VAL A 53 -21.91 0.81 -11.65
C VAL A 53 -23.40 1.00 -11.25
N LEU A 54 -23.69 1.09 -9.95
CA LEU A 54 -25.05 1.32 -9.44
C LEU A 54 -25.50 2.79 -9.54
N ILE A 55 -24.58 3.74 -9.66
CA ILE A 55 -24.87 5.18 -9.66
C ILE A 55 -25.10 5.74 -11.08
N ARG A 56 -24.53 5.11 -12.12
CA ARG A 56 -24.70 5.52 -13.52
C ARG A 56 -25.48 4.48 -14.29
N TYR A 57 -26.66 4.87 -14.79
CA TYR A 57 -27.40 4.07 -15.75
C TYR A 57 -26.57 3.90 -17.04
N GLN A 58 -26.10 2.69 -17.28
CA GLN A 58 -25.41 2.31 -18.50
C GLN A 58 -26.05 1.04 -19.04
N SER A 59 -26.48 1.04 -20.29
CA SER A 59 -26.97 -0.16 -20.95
C SER A 59 -25.80 -0.90 -21.61
N VAL A 60 -25.77 -2.22 -21.43
CA VAL A 60 -24.85 -3.12 -22.12
C VAL A 60 -25.57 -3.74 -23.29
N ASN A 61 -25.04 -3.59 -24.49
CA ASN A 61 -25.62 -4.20 -25.69
C ASN A 61 -25.19 -5.68 -25.77
N LEU A 62 -26.10 -6.60 -25.57
CA LEU A 62 -25.88 -8.03 -25.71
C LEU A 62 -26.64 -8.53 -26.93
N PHE A 63 -25.90 -8.91 -28.00
CA PHE A 63 -26.48 -9.40 -29.27
C PHE A 63 -27.55 -8.49 -29.89
N GLY A 64 -27.38 -7.18 -29.79
CA GLY A 64 -28.31 -6.21 -30.37
C GLY A 64 -29.44 -5.75 -29.42
N HIS A 65 -29.57 -6.34 -28.24
CA HIS A 65 -30.57 -5.94 -27.24
C HIS A 65 -29.92 -5.16 -26.09
N PRO A 66 -30.41 -3.97 -25.74
CA PRO A 66 -29.92 -3.21 -24.60
C PRO A 66 -30.40 -3.87 -23.29
N LEU A 67 -29.49 -4.42 -22.52
CA LEU A 67 -29.73 -4.94 -21.19
C LEU A 67 -29.28 -3.93 -20.12
N ASP A 68 -30.04 -3.87 -19.03
CA ASP A 68 -29.64 -3.10 -17.87
C ASP A 68 -28.33 -3.65 -17.31
N ASN A 69 -27.39 -2.76 -17.01
CA ASN A 69 -26.05 -3.11 -16.55
C ASN A 69 -26.09 -3.96 -15.28
N LEU A 70 -27.02 -3.67 -14.35
CA LEU A 70 -27.19 -4.45 -13.13
C LEU A 70 -27.61 -5.89 -13.42
N LEU A 71 -28.54 -6.07 -14.36
CA LEU A 71 -29.03 -7.38 -14.76
C LEU A 71 -27.93 -8.17 -15.51
N ALA A 72 -27.15 -7.50 -16.36
CA ALA A 72 -26.00 -8.10 -17.04
C ALA A 72 -24.91 -8.57 -16.04
N ILE A 73 -24.63 -7.80 -14.99
CA ILE A 73 -23.70 -8.17 -13.92
C ILE A 73 -24.18 -9.40 -13.16
N ILE A 74 -25.44 -9.41 -12.73
CA ILE A 74 -26.02 -10.55 -12.00
C ILE A 74 -25.97 -11.81 -12.85
N LEU A 75 -26.39 -11.73 -14.12
CA LEU A 75 -26.34 -12.88 -15.05
C LEU A 75 -24.92 -13.39 -15.27
N SER A 76 -23.95 -12.49 -15.47
CA SER A 76 -22.54 -12.86 -15.66
C SER A 76 -21.98 -13.56 -14.42
N TYR A 77 -22.34 -13.11 -13.22
CA TYR A 77 -21.90 -13.73 -11.97
C TYR A 77 -22.51 -15.10 -11.75
N ILE A 78 -23.81 -15.25 -11.99
CA ILE A 78 -24.51 -16.54 -11.90
C ILE A 78 -23.88 -17.54 -12.88
N LEU A 79 -23.66 -17.12 -14.14
CA LEU A 79 -23.06 -17.96 -15.16
C LEU A 79 -21.64 -18.38 -14.77
N LEU A 80 -20.80 -17.47 -14.32
CA LEU A 80 -19.43 -17.76 -13.92
C LEU A 80 -19.37 -18.67 -12.69
N ILE A 81 -20.22 -18.43 -11.68
CA ILE A 81 -20.32 -19.30 -10.50
C ILE A 81 -20.78 -20.70 -10.90
N SER A 82 -21.75 -20.81 -11.80
CA SER A 82 -22.25 -22.10 -12.31
C SER A 82 -21.13 -22.87 -13.02
N ILE A 83 -20.37 -22.22 -13.89
CA ILE A 83 -19.22 -22.81 -14.58
C ILE A 83 -18.18 -23.29 -13.55
N LEU A 84 -17.83 -22.46 -12.57
CA LEU A 84 -16.85 -22.82 -11.53
C LEU A 84 -17.31 -24.01 -10.69
N CYS A 85 -18.61 -24.09 -10.34
CA CYS A 85 -19.18 -25.22 -9.63
C CYS A 85 -19.11 -26.51 -10.46
N VAL A 86 -19.47 -26.45 -11.74
CA VAL A 86 -19.40 -27.60 -12.66
C VAL A 86 -17.95 -28.09 -12.81
N VAL A 87 -17.01 -27.16 -13.02
CA VAL A 87 -15.59 -27.48 -13.14
C VAL A 87 -15.03 -28.11 -11.85
N SER A 88 -15.42 -27.60 -10.68
CA SER A 88 -15.03 -28.17 -9.39
C SER A 88 -15.59 -29.58 -9.22
N TYR A 89 -16.87 -29.81 -9.56
CA TYR A 89 -17.52 -31.10 -9.47
C TYR A 89 -16.84 -32.16 -10.38
N PHE A 90 -16.59 -31.83 -11.65
CA PHE A 90 -15.89 -32.73 -12.55
C PHE A 90 -14.45 -33.05 -12.10
N ARG A 91 -13.80 -32.12 -11.45
CA ARG A 91 -12.47 -32.38 -10.88
C ARG A 91 -12.52 -33.31 -9.70
N ASP A 92 -13.46 -33.15 -8.78
CA ASP A 92 -13.63 -34.07 -7.65
C ASP A 92 -13.92 -35.49 -8.11
N LEU A 93 -14.72 -35.66 -9.16
CA LEU A 93 -14.98 -36.95 -9.76
C LEU A 93 -13.71 -37.60 -10.40
N LYS A 94 -12.83 -36.75 -11.01
CA LYS A 94 -11.56 -37.25 -11.59
C LYS A 94 -10.44 -37.43 -10.54
N CYS A 95 -10.55 -36.84 -9.37
CA CYS A 95 -9.50 -36.80 -8.36
C CYS A 95 -9.31 -38.13 -7.61
N ILE A 96 -10.13 -39.16 -7.92
CA ILE A 96 -9.93 -40.51 -7.42
C ILE A 96 -8.70 -41.21 -8.06
N SER A 97 -8.15 -40.67 -9.16
CA SER A 97 -7.10 -41.37 -9.91
C SER A 97 -5.74 -40.68 -10.09
N ASN A 98 -5.58 -39.37 -9.86
CA ASN A 98 -4.27 -38.74 -10.06
C ASN A 98 -4.02 -37.55 -9.14
N GLU A 99 -3.16 -37.71 -8.16
CA GLU A 99 -2.67 -36.63 -7.27
C GLU A 99 -1.70 -35.69 -8.00
N LEU A 100 -2.21 -34.72 -8.74
CA LEU A 100 -1.41 -33.58 -9.18
C LEU A 100 -1.26 -32.59 -8.00
N ASN A 101 -0.28 -32.85 -7.17
CA ASN A 101 0.05 -32.04 -6.05
C ASN A 101 0.98 -30.89 -6.52
N ILE A 102 0.39 -29.72 -6.90
CA ILE A 102 1.17 -28.56 -7.36
C ILE A 102 2.15 -28.09 -6.28
N GLU A 103 1.83 -28.28 -4.99
CA GLU A 103 2.77 -28.04 -3.89
C GLU A 103 4.00 -28.96 -4.01
N SER A 104 3.83 -30.21 -4.43
CA SER A 104 4.97 -31.12 -4.62
C SER A 104 5.81 -30.74 -5.84
N ILE A 105 5.19 -30.28 -6.92
CA ILE A 105 5.89 -29.84 -8.15
C ILE A 105 6.64 -28.54 -7.89
N LEU A 106 6.00 -27.55 -7.24
CA LEU A 106 6.68 -26.32 -6.84
C LEU A 106 7.78 -26.57 -5.81
N ALA A 107 7.52 -27.42 -4.80
CA ALA A 107 8.53 -27.83 -3.83
C ALA A 107 9.68 -28.60 -4.47
N GLN A 108 9.44 -29.45 -5.48
CA GLN A 108 10.49 -30.14 -6.24
C GLN A 108 11.30 -29.17 -7.10
N ARG A 109 10.66 -28.21 -7.80
CA ARG A 109 11.38 -27.17 -8.56
C ARG A 109 12.19 -26.27 -7.66
N MET A 110 11.62 -25.85 -6.53
CA MET A 110 12.34 -25.04 -5.52
C MET A 110 13.46 -25.83 -4.86
N LYS A 111 13.28 -27.13 -4.57
CA LYS A 111 14.37 -28.03 -4.14
C LYS A 111 15.47 -28.17 -5.19
N HIS A 112 15.11 -28.19 -6.46
CA HIS A 112 16.11 -28.27 -7.54
C HIS A 112 16.92 -26.97 -7.66
N ILE A 113 16.27 -25.80 -7.53
CA ILE A 113 16.92 -24.50 -7.50
C ILE A 113 17.80 -24.36 -6.25
N SER A 114 17.29 -24.73 -5.08
CA SER A 114 18.06 -24.72 -3.84
C SER A 114 19.23 -25.70 -3.87
N LYS A 115 19.08 -26.90 -4.46
CA LYS A 115 20.19 -27.83 -4.69
C LYS A 115 21.25 -27.25 -5.65
N LYS A 116 20.83 -26.52 -6.68
CA LYS A 116 21.76 -25.87 -7.62
C LYS A 116 22.54 -24.75 -6.94
N ILE A 117 21.90 -23.99 -6.07
CA ILE A 117 22.54 -22.94 -5.24
C ILE A 117 23.46 -23.57 -4.18
N LEU A 118 23.02 -24.65 -3.50
CA LEU A 118 23.85 -25.38 -2.53
C LEU A 118 25.02 -26.10 -3.19
N ASN A 119 24.86 -26.67 -4.38
CA ASN A 119 25.93 -27.36 -5.09
C ASN A 119 26.99 -26.41 -5.67
N SER A 120 26.65 -25.14 -5.99
CA SER A 120 27.63 -24.12 -6.33
C SER A 120 28.52 -23.76 -5.12
N HIS A 121 28.02 -23.91 -3.91
CA HIS A 121 28.81 -23.72 -2.66
C HIS A 121 29.59 -24.98 -2.21
N LYS A 122 29.30 -26.17 -2.76
CA LYS A 122 29.97 -27.41 -2.38
C LYS A 122 31.42 -27.54 -2.88
N LYS A 123 31.93 -26.58 -3.67
CA LYS A 123 33.31 -26.60 -4.17
C LYS A 123 34.36 -26.15 -3.15
N ASN A 124 33.96 -25.73 -1.93
CA ASN A 124 34.88 -25.47 -0.82
C ASN A 124 34.67 -26.52 0.29
N LYS A 125 35.27 -27.70 0.08
CA LYS A 125 35.40 -28.78 1.05
C LYS A 125 36.29 -28.33 2.18
N ASN A 126 35.81 -28.31 3.41
CA ASN A 126 36.43 -28.33 4.73
C ASN A 126 35.95 -27.24 5.71
N ARG A 127 34.70 -26.82 5.65
CA ARG A 127 34.04 -26.21 6.80
C ARG A 127 32.86 -27.06 7.19
N GLU A 128 32.88 -27.64 8.37
CA GLU A 128 31.69 -28.17 9.03
C GLU A 128 30.67 -27.03 9.10
N HIS A 129 29.70 -27.03 8.19
CA HIS A 129 28.62 -26.08 8.21
C HIS A 129 27.71 -26.43 9.39
N HIS A 130 27.97 -25.86 10.55
CA HIS A 130 26.95 -25.73 11.57
C HIS A 130 25.78 -24.95 10.97
N PHE A 131 24.77 -25.67 10.50
CA PHE A 131 23.52 -25.06 10.08
C PHE A 131 22.90 -24.34 11.29
N SER A 132 23.09 -23.04 11.34
CA SER A 132 22.47 -22.21 12.36
C SER A 132 20.95 -22.38 12.30
N ILE A 133 20.29 -22.50 13.43
CA ILE A 133 18.82 -22.56 13.54
C ILE A 133 18.18 -21.39 12.77
N VAL A 134 18.85 -20.26 12.72
CA VAL A 134 18.42 -19.08 11.95
C VAL A 134 18.31 -19.37 10.45
N HIS A 135 19.33 -20.02 9.85
CA HIS A 135 19.29 -20.38 8.43
C HIS A 135 18.13 -21.34 8.11
N PHE A 136 17.90 -22.30 9.00
CA PHE A 136 16.79 -23.26 8.84
C PHE A 136 15.43 -22.54 8.91
N GLU A 137 15.24 -21.62 9.83
CA GLU A 137 14.00 -20.87 9.97
C GLU A 137 13.77 -19.91 8.79
N ILE A 138 14.82 -19.25 8.29
CA ILE A 138 14.76 -18.40 7.09
C ILE A 138 14.40 -19.27 5.87
N TYR A 139 15.06 -20.42 5.68
CA TYR A 139 14.73 -21.36 4.61
C TYR A 139 13.27 -21.81 4.68
N LYS A 140 12.79 -22.14 5.88
CA LYS A 140 11.41 -22.54 6.11
C LYS A 140 10.42 -21.44 5.74
N LEU A 141 10.70 -20.20 6.14
CA LEU A 141 9.84 -19.05 5.84
C LEU A 141 9.83 -18.72 4.34
N LEU A 142 11.00 -18.67 3.71
CA LEU A 142 11.11 -18.22 2.32
C LEU A 142 10.79 -19.31 1.31
N VAL A 143 11.23 -20.55 1.56
CA VAL A 143 11.13 -21.66 0.59
C VAL A 143 9.96 -22.58 0.93
N SER A 144 9.92 -23.14 2.15
CA SER A 144 8.92 -24.15 2.52
C SER A 144 7.50 -23.57 2.66
N SER A 145 7.39 -22.28 3.06
CA SER A 145 6.10 -21.57 3.16
C SER A 145 5.77 -20.73 1.93
N HIS A 146 6.53 -20.88 0.84
CA HIS A 146 6.38 -20.11 -0.40
C HIS A 146 6.55 -18.57 -0.20
N GLY A 147 7.33 -18.15 0.80
CA GLY A 147 7.51 -16.73 1.14
C GLY A 147 8.10 -15.91 0.01
N ILE A 148 9.09 -16.43 -0.73
CA ILE A 148 9.68 -15.75 -1.91
C ILE A 148 8.59 -15.46 -2.97
N PHE A 149 7.73 -16.44 -3.24
CA PHE A 149 6.65 -16.28 -4.21
C PHE A 149 5.65 -15.20 -3.76
N ILE A 150 5.30 -15.18 -2.47
CA ILE A 150 4.41 -14.16 -1.88
C ILE A 150 5.03 -12.77 -2.02
N ILE A 151 6.31 -12.61 -1.66
CA ILE A 151 7.01 -11.33 -1.78
C ILE A 151 7.04 -10.86 -3.22
N LEU A 152 7.46 -11.71 -4.17
CA LEU A 152 7.52 -11.37 -5.59
C LEU A 152 6.15 -10.96 -6.15
N LEU A 153 5.10 -11.68 -5.78
CA LEU A 153 3.73 -11.39 -6.22
C LEU A 153 3.29 -9.99 -5.76
N PHE A 154 3.49 -9.69 -4.47
CA PHE A 154 3.08 -8.40 -3.93
C PHE A 154 3.98 -7.26 -4.43
N VAL A 155 5.28 -7.51 -4.66
CA VAL A 155 6.20 -6.54 -5.30
C VAL A 155 5.72 -6.19 -6.70
N LEU A 156 5.35 -7.18 -7.51
CA LEU A 156 4.78 -6.93 -8.84
C LEU A 156 3.48 -6.14 -8.75
N ALA A 157 2.60 -6.49 -7.81
CA ALA A 157 1.37 -5.73 -7.58
C ALA A 157 1.66 -4.27 -7.19
N LYS A 158 2.66 -4.02 -6.34
CA LYS A 158 3.07 -2.66 -5.95
C LYS A 158 3.60 -1.86 -7.14
N ILE A 159 4.48 -2.44 -7.96
CA ILE A 159 5.01 -1.77 -9.16
C ILE A 159 3.87 -1.36 -10.11
N VAL A 160 2.93 -2.27 -10.36
CA VAL A 160 1.76 -1.97 -11.22
C VAL A 160 0.90 -0.86 -10.60
N CYS A 161 0.64 -0.91 -9.29
CA CYS A 161 -0.15 0.12 -8.61
C CYS A 161 0.52 1.50 -8.69
N VAL A 162 1.82 1.60 -8.38
CA VAL A 162 2.54 2.88 -8.39
C VAL A 162 2.59 3.46 -9.80
N ASN A 163 2.91 2.64 -10.83
CA ASN A 163 2.90 3.10 -12.20
C ASN A 163 1.52 3.59 -12.66
N THR A 164 0.44 2.94 -12.21
CA THR A 164 -0.92 3.40 -12.56
C THR A 164 -1.24 4.77 -11.95
N TYR A 165 -0.71 5.07 -10.77
CA TYR A 165 -0.88 6.40 -10.15
C TYR A 165 -0.06 7.48 -10.86
N SER A 166 1.17 7.19 -11.30
CA SER A 166 2.03 8.16 -11.95
C SER A 166 1.54 8.55 -13.35
N PHE A 167 0.98 7.61 -14.12
CA PHE A 167 0.46 7.89 -15.46
C PHE A 167 -0.84 8.73 -15.50
N MET A 168 -1.53 8.90 -14.37
CA MET A 168 -2.84 9.58 -14.37
C MET A 168 -2.75 11.11 -14.22
N ASP A 169 -1.61 11.66 -13.86
CA ASP A 169 -1.47 13.07 -13.52
C ASP A 169 -0.62 13.89 -14.49
N ASP A 170 -0.23 13.37 -15.65
CA ASP A 170 0.30 14.17 -16.78
C ASP A 170 -0.82 15.07 -17.36
N SER A 171 -1.42 15.87 -16.49
CA SER A 171 -2.39 16.87 -16.90
C SER A 171 -1.64 18.08 -17.47
N THR A 172 -2.21 18.68 -18.52
CA THR A 172 -1.72 19.96 -19.05
C THR A 172 -1.54 21.02 -17.95
N GLY A 173 -2.31 20.91 -16.87
CA GLY A 173 -2.20 21.77 -15.69
C GLY A 173 -0.90 21.58 -14.93
N ASP A 174 -0.41 20.38 -14.74
CA ASP A 174 0.85 20.14 -14.02
C ASP A 174 2.06 20.68 -14.80
N LEU A 175 2.04 20.61 -16.14
CA LEU A 175 3.08 21.22 -16.98
C LEU A 175 3.11 22.75 -16.80
N ILE A 176 1.94 23.40 -16.80
CA ILE A 176 1.84 24.85 -16.59
C ILE A 176 2.33 25.23 -15.18
N TYR A 177 1.94 24.47 -14.15
CA TYR A 177 2.40 24.69 -12.79
C TYR A 177 3.92 24.55 -12.67
N ARG A 178 4.49 23.56 -13.33
CA ARG A 178 5.94 23.33 -13.37
C ARG A 178 6.67 24.50 -14.05
N GLU A 179 6.18 24.99 -15.20
CA GLU A 179 6.76 26.16 -15.90
C GLU A 179 6.83 27.39 -14.98
N TYR A 180 5.77 27.67 -14.24
CA TYR A 180 5.80 28.77 -13.27
C TYR A 180 6.78 28.50 -12.12
N MET A 181 6.85 27.27 -11.64
CA MET A 181 7.75 26.92 -10.55
C MET A 181 9.23 26.93 -10.96
N GLU A 182 9.56 26.74 -12.23
CA GLU A 182 10.94 26.91 -12.74
C GLU A 182 11.43 28.36 -12.55
N VAL A 183 10.53 29.33 -12.66
CA VAL A 183 10.85 30.75 -12.48
C VAL A 183 10.81 31.17 -10.99
N LEU A 184 9.83 30.65 -10.24
CA LEU A 184 9.57 31.07 -8.86
C LEU A 184 10.34 30.27 -7.80
N ALA A 185 10.96 29.14 -8.14
CA ALA A 185 11.57 28.24 -7.18
C ALA A 185 12.51 28.92 -6.17
N GLY A 186 12.40 28.52 -4.88
CA GLY A 186 13.24 29.02 -3.78
C GLY A 186 12.57 30.09 -2.91
N GLU A 187 13.39 30.86 -2.21
CA GLU A 187 12.94 31.92 -1.31
C GLU A 187 12.24 33.06 -2.07
N LEU A 188 11.25 33.67 -1.44
CA LEU A 188 10.57 34.84 -1.98
C LEU A 188 11.52 36.05 -2.00
N ASN A 189 11.65 36.69 -3.14
CA ASN A 189 12.37 37.94 -3.33
C ASN A 189 11.50 38.99 -4.06
N ILE A 190 11.98 40.21 -4.15
CA ILE A 190 11.26 41.34 -4.76
C ILE A 190 10.95 41.08 -6.25
N GLU A 191 11.87 40.42 -6.97
CA GLU A 191 11.68 40.13 -8.38
C GLU A 191 10.55 39.12 -8.60
N LYS A 192 10.45 38.09 -7.76
CA LYS A 192 9.37 37.09 -7.81
C LYS A 192 8.02 37.69 -7.41
N GLU A 193 8.01 38.57 -6.42
CA GLU A 193 6.80 39.28 -6.03
C GLU A 193 6.28 40.19 -7.18
N GLN A 194 7.18 40.86 -7.87
CA GLN A 194 6.83 41.66 -9.06
C GLN A 194 6.33 40.76 -10.20
N PHE A 195 6.96 39.61 -10.43
CA PHE A 195 6.52 38.67 -11.43
C PHE A 195 5.10 38.18 -11.17
N ILE A 196 4.79 37.80 -9.93
CA ILE A 196 3.45 37.33 -9.54
C ILE A 196 2.41 38.41 -9.75
N CYS A 197 2.71 39.65 -9.35
CA CYS A 197 1.81 40.77 -9.52
C CYS A 197 1.55 41.11 -11.00
N ASN A 198 2.60 41.12 -11.82
CA ASN A 198 2.51 41.40 -13.26
C ASN A 198 1.73 40.30 -13.99
N GLU A 199 1.99 39.04 -13.67
CA GLU A 199 1.30 37.90 -14.29
C GLU A 199 -0.18 37.87 -13.90
N ARG A 200 -0.51 38.21 -12.65
CA ARG A 200 -1.91 38.33 -12.23
C ARG A 200 -2.63 39.43 -13.00
N THR A 201 -2.00 40.60 -13.14
CA THR A 201 -2.56 41.70 -13.93
C THR A 201 -2.77 41.29 -15.38
N ARG A 202 -1.82 40.59 -15.98
CA ARG A 202 -1.93 40.07 -17.36
C ARG A 202 -3.10 39.12 -17.54
N ILE A 203 -3.23 38.16 -16.59
CA ILE A 203 -4.33 37.17 -16.60
C ILE A 203 -5.68 37.87 -16.47
N ASP A 204 -5.81 38.77 -15.52
CA ASP A 204 -7.06 39.49 -15.27
C ASP A 204 -7.45 40.39 -16.46
N ASP A 205 -6.48 41.05 -17.10
CA ASP A 205 -6.71 41.87 -18.30
C ASP A 205 -7.26 41.06 -19.47
N ILE A 206 -6.72 39.87 -19.70
CA ILE A 206 -7.18 39.01 -20.79
C ILE A 206 -8.56 38.45 -20.47
N LEU A 207 -8.80 38.01 -19.24
CA LEU A 207 -10.08 37.42 -18.86
C LEU A 207 -11.20 38.45 -18.85
N TRP A 208 -10.92 39.70 -18.42
CA TRP A 208 -11.92 40.78 -18.35
C TRP A 208 -12.34 41.29 -19.73
N LYS A 209 -11.44 41.31 -20.73
CA LYS A 209 -11.72 41.78 -22.08
C LYS A 209 -12.70 40.94 -22.89
N LYS A 210 -13.07 39.73 -22.43
CA LYS A 210 -13.87 38.77 -23.21
C LYS A 210 -15.18 39.38 -23.76
N ASP A 211 -15.97 40.03 -22.90
CA ASP A 211 -17.27 40.55 -23.29
C ASP A 211 -17.12 41.73 -24.25
N ASN A 212 -16.14 42.60 -24.01
CA ASN A 212 -15.83 43.72 -24.89
C ASN A 212 -15.39 43.25 -26.28
N MET A 213 -14.51 42.22 -26.38
CA MET A 213 -14.05 41.70 -27.64
C MET A 213 -15.19 41.03 -28.45
N LYS A 214 -16.15 40.42 -27.72
CA LYS A 214 -17.35 39.87 -28.34
C LYS A 214 -18.22 40.97 -28.96
N VAL A 215 -18.45 42.05 -28.22
CA VAL A 215 -19.21 43.23 -28.69
C VAL A 215 -18.54 43.83 -29.92
N MET A 216 -17.22 44.05 -29.89
CA MET A 216 -16.46 44.61 -31.02
C MET A 216 -16.53 43.70 -32.27
N TYR A 217 -16.59 42.40 -32.09
CA TYR A 217 -16.76 41.46 -33.19
C TYR A 217 -18.18 41.53 -33.77
N ASP A 218 -19.20 41.56 -32.91
CA ASP A 218 -20.61 41.66 -33.32
C ASP A 218 -20.91 43.00 -34.02
N GLU A 219 -20.22 44.08 -33.66
CA GLU A 219 -20.27 45.43 -34.29
C GLU A 219 -19.41 45.51 -35.58
N GLY A 220 -18.65 44.47 -35.89
CA GLY A 220 -17.76 44.48 -37.08
C GLY A 220 -16.51 45.35 -36.92
N SER A 221 -16.15 45.78 -35.73
CA SER A 221 -14.96 46.62 -35.43
C SER A 221 -13.67 45.80 -35.48
N ILE A 222 -13.74 44.47 -35.31
CA ILE A 222 -12.61 43.56 -35.42
C ILE A 222 -12.92 42.41 -36.39
N THR A 223 -11.87 41.88 -37.01
CA THR A 223 -11.99 40.77 -37.95
C THR A 223 -12.23 39.44 -37.22
N ARG A 224 -12.82 38.46 -37.94
CA ARG A 224 -12.99 37.08 -37.43
C ARG A 224 -11.66 36.48 -36.98
N THR A 225 -10.58 36.78 -37.65
CA THR A 225 -9.24 36.25 -37.34
C THR A 225 -8.74 36.82 -36.02
N GLU A 226 -8.89 38.13 -35.78
CA GLU A 226 -8.51 38.79 -34.53
C GLU A 226 -9.32 38.24 -33.34
N TYR A 227 -10.63 38.11 -33.50
CA TYR A 227 -11.48 37.49 -32.48
C TYR A 227 -11.12 36.03 -32.20
N SER A 228 -10.83 35.22 -33.24
CA SER A 228 -10.40 33.84 -33.07
C SER A 228 -9.06 33.73 -32.31
N ASN A 229 -8.09 34.59 -32.63
CA ASN A 229 -6.80 34.64 -31.96
C ASN A 229 -6.97 35.01 -30.47
N TYR A 230 -7.81 36.01 -30.20
CA TYR A 230 -8.14 36.39 -28.81
C TYR A 230 -8.81 35.22 -28.05
N LEU A 231 -9.77 34.53 -28.66
CA LEU A 231 -10.40 33.38 -28.01
C LEU A 231 -9.41 32.26 -27.70
N SER A 232 -8.46 32.01 -28.61
CA SER A 232 -7.38 31.02 -28.36
C SER A 232 -6.55 31.44 -27.13
N GLU A 233 -6.13 32.70 -27.06
CA GLU A 233 -5.39 33.27 -25.94
C GLU A 233 -6.21 33.24 -24.63
N TYR A 234 -7.52 33.57 -24.73
CA TYR A 234 -8.42 33.51 -23.58
C TYR A 234 -8.52 32.11 -22.98
N TYR A 235 -8.74 31.06 -23.80
CA TYR A 235 -8.85 29.71 -23.31
C TYR A 235 -7.53 29.17 -22.76
N GLU A 236 -6.40 29.51 -23.37
CA GLU A 236 -5.07 29.20 -22.83
C GLU A 236 -4.86 29.88 -21.46
N THR A 237 -5.18 31.17 -21.36
CA THR A 237 -5.05 31.95 -20.13
C THR A 237 -6.01 31.44 -19.05
N GLN A 238 -7.21 31.01 -19.40
CA GLN A 238 -8.15 30.37 -18.46
C GLN A 238 -7.58 29.09 -17.86
N GLY A 239 -6.88 28.27 -18.66
CA GLY A 239 -6.16 27.09 -18.17
C GLY A 239 -5.00 27.46 -17.24
N LYS A 240 -4.25 28.49 -17.59
CA LYS A 240 -3.15 29.04 -16.75
C LYS A 240 -3.66 29.62 -15.43
N ASN A 241 -4.80 30.31 -15.42
CA ASN A 241 -5.37 30.93 -14.24
C ASN A 241 -5.67 29.91 -13.13
N GLN A 242 -6.15 28.71 -13.47
CA GLN A 242 -6.39 27.66 -12.47
C GLN A 242 -5.11 27.26 -11.73
N GLN A 243 -4.01 27.12 -12.45
CA GLN A 243 -2.72 26.76 -11.87
C GLN A 243 -2.07 27.92 -11.15
N PHE A 244 -2.25 29.13 -11.67
CA PHE A 244 -1.73 30.35 -11.05
C PHE A 244 -2.39 30.65 -9.70
N THR A 245 -3.65 30.27 -9.50
CA THR A 245 -4.33 30.36 -8.20
C THR A 245 -3.60 29.56 -7.12
N ILE A 246 -3.06 28.38 -7.45
CA ILE A 246 -2.26 27.56 -6.50
C ILE A 246 -0.97 28.33 -6.09
N ILE A 247 -0.36 29.01 -7.06
CA ILE A 247 0.85 29.83 -6.82
C ILE A 247 0.53 31.02 -5.90
N GLU A 248 -0.61 31.67 -6.12
CA GLU A 248 -1.07 32.75 -5.26
C GLU A 248 -1.37 32.28 -3.83
N GLU A 249 -1.93 31.09 -3.67
CA GLU A 249 -2.11 30.51 -2.34
C GLU A 249 -0.76 30.27 -1.65
N GLN A 250 0.23 29.73 -2.37
CA GLN A 250 1.59 29.59 -1.83
C GLN A 250 2.21 30.94 -1.48
N TYR A 251 2.10 31.93 -2.38
CA TYR A 251 2.58 33.28 -2.13
C TYR A 251 1.98 33.88 -0.88
N ASN A 252 0.67 33.79 -0.72
CA ASN A 252 -0.03 34.31 0.44
C ASN A 252 0.43 33.66 1.75
N VAL A 253 0.65 32.35 1.73
CA VAL A 253 1.19 31.62 2.89
C VAL A 253 2.61 32.08 3.22
N ILE A 254 3.48 32.22 2.22
CA ILE A 254 4.86 32.67 2.42
C ILE A 254 4.86 34.08 2.99
N LYS A 255 4.09 34.99 2.41
CA LYS A 255 4.00 36.37 2.83
C LYS A 255 3.45 36.52 4.25
N GLN A 256 2.35 35.86 4.58
CA GLN A 256 1.80 35.82 5.94
C GLN A 256 2.81 35.28 6.97
N THR A 257 3.63 34.29 6.56
CA THR A 257 4.64 33.74 7.44
C THR A 257 5.81 34.69 7.66
N GLN A 258 6.21 35.45 6.64
CA GLN A 258 7.24 36.47 6.75
C GLN A 258 6.79 37.67 7.61
N GLU A 259 5.52 38.07 7.49
CA GLU A 259 4.93 39.15 8.31
C GLU A 259 4.79 38.74 9.78
N ASN A 260 4.56 37.45 10.06
CA ASN A 260 4.51 36.89 11.40
C ASN A 260 5.93 36.70 11.97
N ARG A 261 6.46 37.72 12.62
CA ARG A 261 7.81 37.74 13.26
C ARG A 261 8.09 36.58 14.24
N ASN A 262 7.08 35.80 14.61
CA ASN A 262 7.20 34.64 15.50
C ASN A 262 7.34 33.30 14.78
N SER A 263 7.28 33.28 13.43
CA SER A 263 7.47 32.04 12.68
C SER A 263 8.95 31.72 12.61
N ALA A 264 9.32 30.57 13.16
CA ALA A 264 10.70 30.08 13.18
C ALA A 264 11.19 29.58 11.80
N VAL A 265 10.32 29.54 10.79
CA VAL A 265 10.56 28.92 9.49
C VAL A 265 9.93 29.73 8.38
N GLU A 266 10.70 30.05 7.35
CA GLU A 266 10.23 30.72 6.15
C GLU A 266 9.99 29.66 5.05
N PRO A 267 8.73 29.49 4.56
CA PRO A 267 8.43 28.60 3.46
C PRO A 267 9.03 29.11 2.14
N TRP A 268 9.33 28.19 1.23
CA TRP A 268 9.85 28.47 -0.11
C TRP A 268 8.81 28.14 -1.18
N PHE A 269 8.97 28.67 -2.38
CA PHE A 269 8.29 28.14 -3.54
C PHE A 269 8.92 26.83 -3.96
N VAL A 270 8.14 25.76 -3.94
CA VAL A 270 8.59 24.43 -4.29
C VAL A 270 7.58 23.78 -5.23
N TYR A 271 8.05 23.21 -6.33
CA TYR A 271 7.24 22.33 -7.14
C TYR A 271 6.94 21.05 -6.33
N ASP A 272 5.71 20.94 -5.85
CA ASP A 272 5.36 19.99 -4.79
C ASP A 272 4.58 18.75 -5.25
N THR A 273 4.26 18.64 -6.58
CA THR A 273 3.46 17.55 -7.11
C THR A 273 4.05 16.17 -6.78
N GLY A 274 5.34 15.95 -7.02
CA GLY A 274 6.01 14.70 -6.69
C GLY A 274 6.08 14.44 -5.18
N TRP A 275 6.34 15.48 -4.39
CA TRP A 275 6.40 15.39 -2.94
C TRP A 275 5.03 15.03 -2.32
N LYS A 276 3.95 15.64 -2.81
CA LYS A 276 2.57 15.30 -2.41
C LYS A 276 2.25 13.83 -2.67
N LYS A 277 2.70 13.27 -3.80
CA LYS A 277 2.47 11.85 -4.11
C LYS A 277 3.11 10.89 -3.12
N ILE A 278 4.27 11.24 -2.56
CA ILE A 278 4.90 10.44 -1.50
C ILE A 278 4.15 10.60 -0.18
N MET A 279 3.73 11.83 0.17
CA MET A 279 3.20 12.16 1.48
C MET A 279 1.70 11.84 1.61
N GLU A 280 0.91 12.09 0.56
CA GLU A 280 -0.54 11.88 0.55
C GLU A 280 -0.93 10.51 -0.04
N LYS A 281 -0.12 9.50 0.24
CA LYS A 281 -0.37 8.15 -0.30
C LYS A 281 -1.57 7.47 0.34
N PRO A 282 -2.32 6.68 -0.44
CA PRO A 282 -3.39 5.86 0.09
C PRO A 282 -2.85 4.73 0.96
N LEU A 283 -3.72 4.12 1.74
CA LEU A 283 -3.40 3.00 2.60
C LEU A 283 -2.69 1.86 1.84
N GLU A 284 -1.52 1.45 2.35
CA GLU A 284 -0.67 0.41 1.78
C GLU A 284 -1.18 -1.02 2.10
N TRP A 285 -2.32 -1.38 1.53
CA TRP A 285 -2.93 -2.71 1.71
C TRP A 285 -2.00 -3.85 1.32
N SER A 286 -1.17 -3.64 0.30
CA SER A 286 -0.26 -4.66 -0.22
C SER A 286 0.83 -5.01 0.78
N LEU A 287 1.45 -4.03 1.43
CA LEU A 287 2.44 -4.23 2.48
C LEU A 287 1.82 -4.92 3.70
N TRP A 288 0.68 -4.40 4.17
CA TRP A 288 -0.05 -4.96 5.30
C TRP A 288 -0.43 -6.43 5.07
N ALA A 289 -1.04 -6.75 3.92
CA ALA A 289 -1.43 -8.10 3.59
C ALA A 289 -0.23 -9.05 3.42
N SER A 290 0.86 -8.58 2.79
CA SER A 290 2.08 -9.38 2.59
C SER A 290 2.71 -9.79 3.93
N ILE A 291 2.78 -8.87 4.90
CA ILE A 291 3.31 -9.15 6.24
C ILE A 291 2.44 -10.20 6.95
N ILE A 292 1.11 -10.06 6.94
CA ILE A 292 0.22 -11.03 7.57
C ILE A 292 0.36 -12.42 6.94
N ILE A 293 0.34 -12.50 5.62
CA ILE A 293 0.42 -13.78 4.90
C ILE A 293 1.78 -14.45 5.14
N LEU A 294 2.87 -13.69 5.07
CA LEU A 294 4.22 -14.21 5.24
C LEU A 294 4.44 -14.75 6.66
N PHE A 295 4.17 -13.92 7.68
CA PHE A 295 4.52 -14.25 9.06
C PHE A 295 3.48 -15.13 9.78
N SER A 296 2.28 -15.33 9.22
CA SER A 296 1.30 -16.30 9.73
C SER A 296 1.83 -17.75 9.71
N SER A 297 2.79 -18.04 8.84
CA SER A 297 3.38 -19.36 8.69
C SER A 297 4.43 -19.72 9.74
N VAL A 298 5.03 -18.74 10.43
CA VAL A 298 6.25 -18.89 11.26
C VAL A 298 6.11 -19.98 12.34
N PHE A 299 4.98 -20.05 13.04
CA PHE A 299 4.72 -21.08 14.03
C PHE A 299 3.76 -22.17 13.53
N SER A 300 2.80 -21.82 12.66
CA SER A 300 1.74 -22.72 12.24
C SER A 300 2.24 -23.92 11.41
N VAL A 301 3.30 -23.75 10.62
CA VAL A 301 3.89 -24.83 9.80
C VAL A 301 4.37 -26.01 10.62
N GLU A 302 4.83 -25.80 11.85
CA GLU A 302 5.32 -26.84 12.73
C GLU A 302 4.21 -27.73 13.29
N TYR A 303 3.00 -27.19 13.36
CA TYR A 303 1.82 -27.96 13.79
C TYR A 303 1.16 -28.72 12.64
N GLN A 304 1.40 -28.33 11.38
CA GLN A 304 0.83 -29.00 10.20
C GLN A 304 1.53 -30.31 9.85
N LYS A 305 2.83 -30.42 10.10
CA LYS A 305 3.64 -31.61 9.78
C LYS A 305 3.82 -32.49 11.02
N GLY A 306 2.77 -33.23 11.40
CA GLY A 306 2.85 -34.36 12.33
C GLY A 306 3.54 -34.06 13.67
N SER A 307 3.01 -33.10 14.46
CA SER A 307 3.49 -32.81 15.83
C SER A 307 4.99 -32.45 15.98
N PHE A 308 5.65 -32.01 14.91
CA PHE A 308 7.05 -31.58 14.93
C PHE A 308 7.30 -30.51 16.01
N ALA A 309 6.31 -29.64 16.27
CA ALA A 309 6.34 -28.66 17.37
C ALA A 309 6.53 -29.34 18.74
N ASN A 310 5.97 -30.54 18.96
CA ASN A 310 6.13 -31.25 20.21
C ASN A 310 7.56 -31.82 20.35
N ILE A 311 8.12 -32.35 19.27
CA ILE A 311 9.51 -32.84 19.24
C ILE A 311 10.49 -31.70 19.49
N MET A 312 10.32 -30.54 18.85
CA MET A 312 11.17 -29.38 19.11
C MET A 312 11.12 -28.93 20.59
N ARG A 313 9.96 -29.00 21.21
CA ARG A 313 9.79 -28.61 22.63
C ARG A 313 10.47 -29.55 23.62
N THR A 314 10.80 -30.77 23.23
CA THR A 314 11.54 -31.72 24.09
C THR A 314 13.03 -31.41 24.14
N THR A 315 13.57 -30.75 23.10
CA THR A 315 15.00 -30.39 23.05
C THR A 315 15.32 -29.19 23.94
N TYR A 316 16.55 -29.15 24.47
CA TYR A 316 17.01 -28.06 25.36
C TYR A 316 16.86 -26.68 24.74
N HIS A 317 17.20 -26.52 23.48
CA HIS A 317 17.09 -25.27 22.74
C HIS A 317 15.73 -25.05 22.04
N GLY A 318 14.86 -26.04 21.98
CA GLY A 318 13.63 -26.02 21.21
C GLY A 318 12.50 -25.17 21.78
N ARG A 319 12.57 -24.78 23.05
CA ARG A 319 11.54 -23.97 23.72
C ARG A 319 11.82 -22.47 23.58
N ASN A 320 12.65 -21.96 24.49
CA ASN A 320 12.88 -20.52 24.61
C ASN A 320 13.74 -19.97 23.46
N TYR A 321 14.82 -20.66 23.13
CA TYR A 321 15.75 -20.22 22.10
C TYR A 321 15.09 -20.20 20.71
N SER A 322 14.36 -21.27 20.32
CA SER A 322 13.63 -21.31 19.07
C SER A 322 12.57 -20.18 18.97
N TYR A 323 11.83 -19.92 20.06
CA TYR A 323 10.87 -18.82 20.08
C TYR A 323 11.54 -17.47 19.80
N ILE A 324 12.65 -17.20 20.49
CA ILE A 324 13.39 -15.94 20.33
C ILE A 324 13.92 -15.79 18.90
N GLN A 325 14.49 -16.87 18.32
CA GLN A 325 15.01 -16.81 16.95
C GLN A 325 13.90 -16.56 15.92
N LYS A 326 12.74 -17.20 16.06
CA LYS A 326 11.56 -16.95 15.22
C LYS A 326 11.09 -15.49 15.28
N LYS A 327 11.08 -14.90 16.47
CA LYS A 327 10.73 -13.48 16.66
C LYS A 327 11.77 -12.57 16.01
N LYS A 328 13.07 -12.84 16.19
CA LYS A 328 14.13 -12.05 15.55
C LYS A 328 14.01 -12.09 14.02
N ILE A 329 13.76 -13.27 13.45
CA ILE A 329 13.58 -13.42 12.00
C ILE A 329 12.33 -12.66 11.53
N ALA A 330 11.25 -12.66 12.31
CA ALA A 330 10.06 -11.90 11.97
C ALA A 330 10.31 -10.37 11.98
N ILE A 331 11.05 -9.87 12.97
CA ILE A 331 11.42 -8.45 13.06
C ILE A 331 12.31 -8.05 11.86
N ILE A 332 13.41 -8.77 11.64
CA ILE A 332 14.35 -8.48 10.55
C ILE A 332 13.66 -8.65 9.18
N GLY A 333 12.87 -9.71 9.02
CA GLY A 333 12.15 -9.98 7.78
C GLY A 333 11.09 -8.92 7.47
N ALA A 334 10.35 -8.45 8.47
CA ALA A 334 9.37 -7.37 8.28
C ALA A 334 10.04 -6.05 7.93
N SER A 335 11.14 -5.69 8.60
CA SER A 335 11.93 -4.50 8.25
C SER A 335 12.45 -4.58 6.80
N PHE A 336 12.95 -5.74 6.38
CA PHE A 336 13.45 -5.93 5.02
C PHE A 336 12.33 -5.84 3.97
N VAL A 337 11.17 -6.44 4.23
CA VAL A 337 10.00 -6.33 3.34
C VAL A 337 9.54 -4.87 3.24
N ALA A 338 9.42 -4.15 4.35
CA ALA A 338 9.04 -2.74 4.37
C ALA A 338 10.04 -1.87 3.58
N LEU A 339 11.36 -2.08 3.76
CA LEU A 339 12.39 -1.37 3.02
C LEU A 339 12.27 -1.59 1.51
N ILE A 340 12.04 -2.82 1.05
CA ILE A 340 11.81 -3.10 -0.38
C ILE A 340 10.59 -2.34 -0.89
N TRP A 341 9.49 -2.31 -0.12
CA TRP A 341 8.26 -1.62 -0.50
C TRP A 341 8.47 -0.12 -0.70
N TYR A 342 9.09 0.52 0.28
CA TYR A 342 9.36 1.96 0.22
C TYR A 342 10.41 2.32 -0.84
N ALA A 343 11.42 1.48 -1.02
CA ALA A 343 12.40 1.68 -2.09
C ALA A 343 11.76 1.66 -3.48
N ILE A 344 10.86 0.70 -3.73
CA ILE A 344 10.11 0.64 -5.02
C ILE A 344 9.28 1.91 -5.21
N GLU A 345 8.56 2.35 -4.18
CA GLU A 345 7.73 3.56 -4.24
C GLU A 345 8.57 4.80 -4.55
N ILE A 346 9.64 5.01 -3.77
CA ILE A 346 10.55 6.13 -3.97
C ILE A 346 11.14 6.11 -5.38
N ILE A 347 11.68 4.98 -5.83
CA ILE A 347 12.30 4.85 -7.16
C ILE A 347 11.28 5.16 -8.27
N CYS A 348 10.06 4.61 -8.18
CA CYS A 348 9.03 4.85 -9.19
C CYS A 348 8.60 6.32 -9.23
N ILE A 349 8.41 6.97 -8.08
CA ILE A 349 7.99 8.37 -8.03
C ILE A 349 9.12 9.28 -8.49
N PHE A 350 10.37 9.06 -8.05
CA PHE A 350 11.53 9.84 -8.52
C PHE A 350 11.80 9.69 -10.04
N HIS A 351 11.38 8.56 -10.62
CA HIS A 351 11.48 8.37 -12.06
C HIS A 351 10.38 9.11 -12.84
N SER A 352 9.20 9.29 -12.23
CA SER A 352 8.02 9.87 -12.88
C SER A 352 7.88 11.38 -12.67
N TYR A 353 8.41 11.92 -11.58
CA TYR A 353 8.26 13.31 -11.18
C TYR A 353 9.61 13.95 -10.87
N ASP A 354 9.77 15.21 -11.25
CA ASP A 354 10.84 16.04 -10.73
C ASP A 354 10.56 16.40 -9.27
N MET A 355 11.57 16.22 -8.43
CA MET A 355 11.48 16.44 -7.00
C MET A 355 12.59 17.42 -6.55
N PRO A 356 12.47 18.70 -6.92
CA PRO A 356 13.48 19.69 -6.58
C PRO A 356 13.43 20.04 -5.09
N MET A 357 14.49 20.64 -4.57
CA MET A 357 14.54 21.29 -3.27
C MET A 357 14.16 20.40 -2.08
N SER A 358 14.72 19.20 -2.01
CA SER A 358 14.49 18.24 -0.90
C SER A 358 14.79 18.82 0.50
N ASN A 359 15.66 19.84 0.58
CA ASN A 359 16.04 20.54 1.80
C ASN A 359 15.12 21.71 2.17
N ALA A 360 14.11 22.02 1.32
CA ALA A 360 13.15 23.05 1.64
C ALA A 360 12.36 22.70 2.90
N PRO A 361 11.91 23.70 3.67
CA PRO A 361 11.05 23.48 4.82
C PRO A 361 9.75 22.77 4.42
N ILE A 362 9.25 21.84 5.25
CA ILE A 362 8.00 21.11 4.98
C ILE A 362 6.79 22.02 4.82
N GLN A 363 6.79 23.17 5.50
CA GLN A 363 5.77 24.20 5.40
C GLN A 363 5.64 24.81 3.99
N SER A 364 6.61 24.60 3.13
CA SER A 364 6.57 24.99 1.70
C SER A 364 5.51 24.21 0.91
N ILE A 365 5.08 23.05 1.42
CA ILE A 365 3.98 22.27 0.86
C ILE A 365 2.68 22.72 1.54
N LEU A 366 1.71 23.22 0.78
CA LEU A 366 0.49 23.83 1.29
C LEU A 366 -0.26 22.98 2.33
N HIS A 367 -0.30 21.68 2.14
CA HIS A 367 -0.97 20.75 3.06
C HIS A 367 -0.32 20.72 4.46
N PHE A 368 0.98 20.99 4.56
CA PHE A 368 1.76 20.91 5.79
C PHE A 368 2.13 22.28 6.39
N ARG A 369 1.50 23.35 5.93
CA ARG A 369 1.76 24.75 6.39
C ARG A 369 1.61 24.95 7.90
N GLU A 370 0.74 24.16 8.55
CA GLU A 370 0.43 24.29 9.98
C GLU A 370 1.44 23.57 10.89
N ILE A 371 2.40 22.85 10.33
CA ILE A 371 3.43 22.18 11.12
C ILE A 371 4.34 23.20 11.79
N LYS A 372 4.44 23.10 13.12
CA LYS A 372 5.22 24.04 13.96
C LYS A 372 6.71 23.74 14.04
N TYR A 373 7.12 22.56 13.60
CA TYR A 373 8.50 22.09 13.73
C TYR A 373 9.31 22.45 12.48
N LYS A 374 10.56 22.87 12.70
CA LYS A 374 11.50 23.14 11.62
C LYS A 374 12.05 21.82 11.08
N LEU A 375 11.45 21.30 10.04
CA LEU A 375 11.84 20.07 9.36
C LEU A 375 11.98 20.34 7.87
N SER A 376 12.96 19.74 7.24
CA SER A 376 13.04 19.69 5.78
C SER A 376 12.07 18.60 5.22
N ILE A 377 11.73 18.72 3.95
CA ILE A 377 10.88 17.74 3.24
C ILE A 377 11.46 16.31 3.39
N ILE A 378 12.77 16.15 3.19
CA ILE A 378 13.41 14.84 3.27
C ILE A 378 13.43 14.28 4.70
N GLU A 379 13.60 15.12 5.72
CA GLU A 379 13.54 14.72 7.12
C GLU A 379 12.14 14.24 7.50
N TYR A 380 11.11 14.94 7.04
CA TYR A 380 9.72 14.52 7.25
C TYR A 380 9.46 13.14 6.64
N ILE A 381 9.85 12.91 5.38
CA ILE A 381 9.70 11.63 4.69
C ILE A 381 10.45 10.52 5.43
N ALA A 382 11.67 10.78 5.91
CA ALA A 382 12.45 9.82 6.66
C ALA A 382 11.78 9.43 7.98
N ILE A 383 11.18 10.39 8.69
CA ILE A 383 10.41 10.14 9.91
C ILE A 383 9.18 9.30 9.59
N GLU A 384 8.42 9.66 8.56
CA GLU A 384 7.21 8.96 8.14
C GLU A 384 7.49 7.48 7.82
N TYR A 385 8.48 7.21 6.97
CA TYR A 385 8.86 5.84 6.63
C TYR A 385 9.43 5.06 7.82
N SER A 386 10.14 5.73 8.74
CA SER A 386 10.63 5.10 9.97
C SER A 386 9.46 4.65 10.87
N ILE A 387 8.44 5.46 11.01
CA ILE A 387 7.23 5.12 11.78
C ILE A 387 6.49 3.96 11.10
N GLN A 388 6.27 4.03 9.80
CA GLN A 388 5.63 2.95 9.05
C GLN A 388 6.41 1.63 9.15
N MET A 389 7.75 1.68 9.17
CA MET A 389 8.58 0.49 9.39
C MET A 389 8.39 -0.08 10.81
N ILE A 390 8.28 0.77 11.84
CA ILE A 390 7.98 0.33 13.21
C ILE A 390 6.63 -0.38 13.27
N TYR A 391 5.59 0.17 12.65
CA TYR A 391 4.27 -0.47 12.58
C TYR A 391 4.27 -1.78 11.79
N SER A 392 5.06 -1.87 10.72
CA SER A 392 5.28 -3.11 9.97
C SER A 392 5.90 -4.21 10.85
N VAL A 393 6.89 -3.86 11.64
CA VAL A 393 7.52 -4.77 12.63
C VAL A 393 6.53 -5.17 13.73
N MET A 394 5.75 -4.23 14.25
CA MET A 394 4.71 -4.52 15.25
C MET A 394 3.66 -5.48 14.68
N LEU A 395 3.22 -5.28 13.44
CA LEU A 395 2.29 -6.18 12.76
C LEU A 395 2.85 -7.60 12.62
N ALA A 396 4.12 -7.75 12.24
CA ALA A 396 4.79 -9.05 12.17
C ALA A 396 4.88 -9.71 13.56
N CYS A 397 5.13 -8.93 14.61
CA CYS A 397 5.13 -9.41 15.99
C CYS A 397 3.74 -9.86 16.46
N ILE A 398 2.68 -9.13 16.11
CA ILE A 398 1.28 -9.53 16.37
C ILE A 398 0.97 -10.83 15.64
N THR A 399 1.24 -10.86 14.33
CA THR A 399 0.94 -12.01 13.47
C THR A 399 1.65 -13.28 13.96
N THR A 400 2.94 -13.18 14.27
CA THR A 400 3.70 -14.34 14.80
C THR A 400 3.21 -14.78 16.17
N SER A 401 2.78 -13.85 17.05
CA SER A 401 2.23 -14.19 18.36
C SER A 401 0.89 -14.93 18.22
N ILE A 402 0.00 -14.43 17.36
CA ILE A 402 -1.28 -15.08 17.08
C ILE A 402 -1.07 -16.42 16.38
N SER A 403 -0.07 -16.55 15.47
CA SER A 403 0.30 -17.83 14.86
C SER A 403 0.71 -18.89 15.89
N ALA A 404 1.43 -18.49 16.94
CA ALA A 404 1.80 -19.42 18.02
C ALA A 404 0.59 -19.85 18.88
N ILE A 405 -0.41 -18.97 19.03
CA ILE A 405 -1.65 -19.23 19.79
C ILE A 405 -2.59 -20.13 19.00
N THR A 406 -2.88 -19.76 17.74
CA THR A 406 -3.87 -20.45 16.88
C THR A 406 -3.38 -21.77 16.33
N LYS A 407 -2.06 -21.96 16.21
CA LYS A 407 -1.40 -23.14 15.66
C LYS A 407 -1.78 -23.47 14.21
N LYS A 408 -2.64 -22.67 13.59
CA LYS A 408 -3.14 -22.82 12.21
C LYS A 408 -2.93 -21.53 11.43
N ARG A 409 -2.51 -21.63 10.17
CA ARG A 409 -2.19 -20.46 9.33
C ARG A 409 -3.42 -19.61 9.02
N PHE A 410 -4.48 -20.26 8.52
CA PHE A 410 -5.68 -19.54 8.08
C PHE A 410 -6.39 -18.79 9.23
N PRO A 411 -6.72 -19.39 10.38
CA PRO A 411 -7.31 -18.64 11.50
C PRO A 411 -6.42 -17.50 11.99
N CYS A 412 -5.08 -17.67 11.97
CA CYS A 412 -4.16 -16.60 12.31
C CYS A 412 -4.35 -15.39 11.39
N MET A 413 -4.37 -15.62 10.06
CA MET A 413 -4.56 -14.55 9.08
C MET A 413 -5.89 -13.82 9.30
N VAL A 414 -6.99 -14.54 9.44
CA VAL A 414 -8.32 -13.98 9.64
C VAL A 414 -8.38 -13.14 10.93
N ILE A 415 -7.88 -13.65 12.04
CA ILE A 415 -7.90 -12.93 13.32
C ILE A 415 -7.08 -11.63 13.22
N VAL A 416 -5.89 -11.67 12.62
CA VAL A 416 -5.06 -10.47 12.48
C VAL A 416 -5.71 -9.45 11.54
N MET A 417 -6.29 -9.89 10.43
CA MET A 417 -7.04 -9.03 9.51
C MET A 417 -8.22 -8.36 10.22
N ILE A 418 -9.03 -9.12 10.93
CA ILE A 418 -10.17 -8.57 11.67
C ILE A 418 -9.69 -7.57 12.73
N LEU A 419 -8.70 -7.91 13.54
CA LEU A 419 -8.18 -7.02 14.58
C LEU A 419 -7.63 -5.69 14.04
N SER A 420 -7.02 -5.70 12.85
CA SER A 420 -6.49 -4.49 12.24
C SER A 420 -7.55 -3.63 11.54
N VAL A 421 -8.64 -4.24 11.03
CA VAL A 421 -9.71 -3.53 10.29
C VAL A 421 -10.84 -3.05 11.21
N ILE A 422 -11.12 -3.74 12.32
CA ILE A 422 -12.20 -3.38 13.25
C ILE A 422 -12.19 -1.90 13.64
N PRO A 423 -11.05 -1.27 14.03
CA PRO A 423 -11.05 0.13 14.44
C PRO A 423 -11.52 1.12 13.35
N ILE A 424 -11.37 0.74 12.06
CA ILE A 424 -11.78 1.58 10.93
C ILE A 424 -13.28 1.42 10.62
N VAL A 425 -13.83 0.22 10.85
CA VAL A 425 -15.22 -0.12 10.47
C VAL A 425 -16.22 0.24 11.57
N LEU A 426 -15.77 0.31 12.83
CA LEU A 426 -16.65 0.68 13.94
C LEU A 426 -17.23 2.08 13.72
N PRO A 427 -18.57 2.26 13.86
CA PRO A 427 -19.23 3.54 13.67
C PRO A 427 -18.95 4.49 14.84
N GLY A 428 -17.73 4.97 14.94
CA GLY A 428 -17.27 5.96 15.91
C GLY A 428 -16.75 7.23 15.23
N LYS A 429 -16.87 7.31 13.90
CA LYS A 429 -16.32 8.37 13.06
C LYS A 429 -16.69 9.78 13.50
N GLU A 430 -17.90 9.97 14.01
CA GLU A 430 -18.42 11.31 14.33
C GLU A 430 -18.17 11.74 15.77
N ILE A 431 -17.77 10.84 16.68
CA ILE A 431 -17.78 11.16 18.11
C ILE A 431 -16.37 11.43 18.68
N TYR A 432 -15.29 10.79 18.19
CA TYR A 432 -13.96 10.88 18.86
C TYR A 432 -12.71 10.84 17.98
N GLY A 433 -12.81 10.89 16.64
CA GLY A 433 -11.60 10.77 15.81
C GLY A 433 -10.83 9.45 16.01
N VAL A 434 -11.52 8.37 16.40
CA VAL A 434 -10.90 7.05 16.65
C VAL A 434 -10.21 6.50 15.40
N ASP A 435 -10.71 6.91 14.24
CA ASP A 435 -10.09 6.54 12.96
C ASP A 435 -8.67 7.09 12.82
N ASP A 436 -8.39 8.23 13.43
CA ASP A 436 -7.11 8.92 13.35
C ASP A 436 -5.99 8.13 14.06
N TYR A 437 -6.36 7.29 14.99
CA TYR A 437 -5.44 6.50 15.79
C TYR A 437 -5.52 4.99 15.53
N ALA A 438 -6.25 4.60 14.47
CA ALA A 438 -6.34 3.20 14.08
C ALA A 438 -4.97 2.66 13.63
N PHE A 439 -4.60 1.46 14.10
CA PHE A 439 -3.31 0.83 13.75
C PHE A 439 -3.04 0.79 12.24
N LEU A 440 -4.07 0.59 11.44
CA LEU A 440 -3.95 0.47 9.99
C LEU A 440 -3.66 1.82 9.31
N ARG A 441 -4.04 2.95 9.93
CA ARG A 441 -3.78 4.29 9.38
C ARG A 441 -2.29 4.59 9.25
N TYR A 442 -1.46 4.05 10.13
CA TYR A 442 0.00 4.22 10.05
C TYR A 442 0.65 3.56 8.82
N PHE A 443 -0.12 2.84 8.01
CA PHE A 443 0.29 2.38 6.68
C PHE A 443 -0.15 3.33 5.54
N SER A 444 -0.73 4.49 5.85
CA SER A 444 -1.00 5.58 4.92
C SER A 444 -0.11 6.78 5.22
N GLY A 445 -0.01 7.74 4.32
CA GLY A 445 0.82 8.94 4.46
C GLY A 445 0.23 10.04 5.36
N ALA A 446 -0.36 9.71 6.50
CA ALA A 446 -1.14 10.67 7.29
C ALA A 446 -0.64 10.83 8.74
N LEU A 447 0.63 11.21 8.90
CA LEU A 447 1.15 11.57 10.22
C LEU A 447 0.64 12.95 10.65
N ASN A 448 -0.03 13.00 11.81
CA ASN A 448 -0.44 14.27 12.40
C ASN A 448 0.69 14.87 13.26
N MET A 449 1.59 15.59 12.61
CA MET A 449 2.75 16.20 13.29
C MET A 449 2.36 17.28 14.31
N ASN A 450 1.16 17.85 14.23
CA ASN A 450 0.71 18.83 15.21
C ASN A 450 0.45 18.22 16.58
N HIS A 451 0.18 16.93 16.64
CA HIS A 451 -0.08 16.17 17.87
C HIS A 451 0.96 15.08 18.12
N ILE A 452 2.25 15.35 17.85
CA ILE A 452 3.34 14.38 17.94
C ILE A 452 3.43 13.67 19.31
N ALA A 453 3.09 14.36 20.40
CA ALA A 453 3.06 13.78 21.74
C ALA A 453 1.97 12.71 21.89
N VAL A 454 0.80 12.93 21.27
CA VAL A 454 -0.31 11.98 21.28
C VAL A 454 0.03 10.78 20.41
N GLU A 455 0.63 11.01 19.24
CA GLU A 455 1.12 9.95 18.33
C GLU A 455 2.18 9.07 19.01
N ALA A 456 3.12 9.66 19.72
CA ALA A 456 4.13 8.94 20.48
C ALA A 456 3.51 8.10 21.62
N LEU A 457 2.53 8.65 22.33
CA LEU A 457 1.81 7.96 23.39
C LEU A 457 1.05 6.74 22.83
N ILE A 458 0.33 6.89 21.73
CA ILE A 458 -0.42 5.82 21.08
C ILE A 458 0.52 4.72 20.58
N THR A 459 1.62 5.10 19.93
CA THR A 459 2.66 4.16 19.51
C THR A 459 3.21 3.38 20.72
N GLY A 460 3.42 4.05 21.86
CA GLY A 460 3.80 3.44 23.12
C GLY A 460 2.78 2.41 23.63
N ILE A 461 1.49 2.73 23.58
CA ILE A 461 0.40 1.82 23.95
C ILE A 461 0.40 0.58 23.07
N TYR A 462 0.54 0.75 21.74
CA TYR A 462 0.65 -0.38 20.81
C TYR A 462 1.88 -1.25 21.10
N MET A 463 3.03 -0.66 21.37
CA MET A 463 4.25 -1.41 21.74
C MET A 463 4.07 -2.24 23.01
N ILE A 464 3.41 -1.68 24.03
CA ILE A 464 3.08 -2.40 25.27
C ILE A 464 2.14 -3.57 24.95
N GLY A 465 1.08 -3.35 24.19
CA GLY A 465 0.14 -4.40 23.77
C GLY A 465 0.82 -5.54 23.02
N VAL A 466 1.69 -5.21 22.05
CA VAL A 466 2.50 -6.19 21.30
C VAL A 466 3.44 -6.96 22.21
N SER A 467 4.08 -6.29 23.18
CA SER A 467 4.95 -6.91 24.16
C SER A 467 4.20 -7.90 25.08
N MET A 468 3.02 -7.51 25.56
CA MET A 468 2.15 -8.38 26.35
C MET A 468 1.71 -9.61 25.55
N LEU A 469 1.25 -9.42 24.30
CA LEU A 469 0.84 -10.51 23.43
C LEU A 469 2.01 -11.47 23.13
N SER A 470 3.22 -10.93 22.97
CA SER A 470 4.43 -11.72 22.78
C SER A 470 4.79 -12.53 24.03
N ARG A 471 4.59 -11.99 25.24
CA ARG A 471 4.79 -12.73 26.49
C ARG A 471 3.79 -13.86 26.63
N ILE A 472 2.51 -13.63 26.35
CA ILE A 472 1.46 -14.64 26.39
C ILE A 472 1.78 -15.77 25.39
N SER A 473 2.09 -15.42 24.16
CA SER A 473 2.43 -16.42 23.14
C SER A 473 3.69 -17.23 23.47
N LYS A 474 4.68 -16.60 24.13
CA LYS A 474 5.88 -17.27 24.65
C LYS A 474 5.55 -18.29 25.74
N THR A 475 4.72 -17.93 26.70
CA THR A 475 4.31 -18.86 27.77
C THR A 475 3.54 -20.04 27.22
N LEU A 476 2.67 -19.82 26.24
CA LEU A 476 1.94 -20.89 25.54
C LEU A 476 2.85 -21.80 24.70
N TRP A 477 3.86 -21.20 24.01
CA TRP A 477 4.84 -21.97 23.26
C TRP A 477 5.75 -22.80 24.15
N CYS A 478 6.30 -22.21 25.22
CA CYS A 478 7.22 -22.90 26.13
C CYS A 478 6.54 -23.98 26.99
N GLY A 479 5.20 -23.93 27.16
CA GLY A 479 4.45 -24.78 28.07
C GLY A 479 4.66 -24.37 29.53
N ARG A 480 3.64 -24.50 30.38
CA ARG A 480 3.83 -24.36 31.83
C ARG A 480 4.77 -25.47 32.29
N ARG A 481 5.91 -25.13 32.89
CA ARG A 481 6.61 -26.07 33.77
C ARG A 481 5.58 -26.49 34.85
N LYS A 482 5.03 -27.70 34.77
CA LYS A 482 4.47 -28.32 35.98
C LYS A 482 5.64 -28.32 36.95
N LYS A 483 5.54 -27.54 38.03
CA LYS A 483 6.40 -27.72 39.19
C LYS A 483 6.23 -29.20 39.57
N GLY A 484 7.18 -30.03 39.18
CA GLY A 484 7.25 -31.40 39.63
C GLY A 484 7.29 -31.36 41.17
N LYS A 485 6.26 -31.86 41.82
CA LYS A 485 6.42 -32.36 43.17
C LYS A 485 7.51 -33.41 43.03
N LEU A 486 8.69 -33.11 43.53
CA LEU A 486 9.65 -34.11 43.95
C LEU A 486 8.88 -34.99 44.94
N TYR A 487 8.47 -36.16 44.49
CA TYR A 487 8.19 -37.24 45.41
C TYR A 487 9.60 -37.67 45.91
N GLU A 488 9.95 -37.18 47.08
CA GLU A 488 10.79 -37.89 48.00
C GLU A 488 10.03 -39.16 48.33
N GLU A 489 10.37 -40.25 47.70
CA GLU A 489 10.13 -41.58 48.27
C GLU A 489 11.49 -42.11 48.75
N SER A 490 11.50 -42.32 50.02
CA SER A 490 12.42 -43.04 50.92
C SER A 490 13.03 -44.31 50.37
#